data_467f6d54352c42810f0c395c735506c6
#
_entry.id   467f6d54352c42810f0c395c735506c6
#
_cell.length_a   1.000
_cell.length_b   1.000
_cell.length_c   1.000
_cell.angle_alpha   90.00
_cell.angle_beta   90.00
_cell.angle_gamma   90.00
#
_symmetry.space_group_name_H-M   'P 1'
#
loop_
_entity.id
_entity.type
_entity.pdbx_description
1 polymer ?
#
loop_
_entity_poly.entity_id
_entity_poly.type
_entity_poly.pdbx_seq_one_letter_code
_entity_poly.pdbx_strand_id
1 'polypeptide(L)'
;LDTIDLSQYAYPNVSNAPSTPGVYEYWNEFDLGAVIMPNDVYVVAHPSSDSTILAQADETFTYLSNGDDGFGLVFGDQTSYQVIDWLGDWNGDPGSGWEVAGVSNATKDHTLVRKCDVTSGDTSWTNAAGTDSLNSQWLVYPNETWVFLGYHTSPCNNGVLGCTDSLALNFDSLATIDDGSCLYPVYGCTDSLALNYNPLATNDDGTCNYTLQPMVDLFFSEYAEGSSNNKYFEIYNPTSDTIDLSQYAYPNVSNAPSTPGVYEYWNEFDLGAVILPNDVYVVAHPS
;
A
#
# COMPACT_ATOMS: atom_id res chain seq x y z
N LEU A 1 -26.52 24.80 20.54
CA LEU A 1 -25.44 24.00 21.17
C LEU A 1 -24.51 24.96 21.86
N ASP A 2 -24.16 24.66 23.11
CA ASP A 2 -23.29 25.50 23.92
C ASP A 2 -21.85 24.97 23.88
N THR A 3 -20.87 25.84 24.13
CA THR A 3 -19.47 25.44 24.34
C THR A 3 -19.38 24.55 25.57
N ILE A 4 -18.66 23.45 25.46
CA ILE A 4 -18.41 22.52 26.58
C ILE A 4 -17.09 22.90 27.24
N ASP A 5 -17.14 23.19 28.55
CA ASP A 5 -15.97 23.40 29.42
C ASP A 5 -15.46 22.02 29.87
N LEU A 6 -14.20 21.72 29.52
CA LEU A 6 -13.57 20.42 29.83
C LEU A 6 -13.03 20.30 31.24
N SER A 7 -13.12 21.37 32.09
CA SER A 7 -12.65 21.32 33.47
C SER A 7 -13.38 20.30 34.36
N GLN A 8 -14.54 19.79 33.93
CA GLN A 8 -15.27 18.73 34.61
C GLN A 8 -15.13 17.35 33.96
N TYR A 9 -14.22 17.24 33.00
CA TYR A 9 -13.95 16.01 32.28
C TYR A 9 -12.50 15.59 32.47
N ALA A 10 -12.26 14.30 32.33
CA ALA A 10 -10.92 13.73 32.32
C ALA A 10 -10.87 12.50 31.40
N TYR A 11 -9.64 12.06 31.08
CA TYR A 11 -9.39 10.87 30.29
C TYR A 11 -8.44 9.88 31.01
N PRO A 12 -8.85 9.39 32.22
CA PRO A 12 -8.03 8.42 32.94
C PRO A 12 -7.80 7.14 32.13
N ASN A 13 -6.66 6.52 32.39
CA ASN A 13 -6.29 5.31 31.68
C ASN A 13 -5.67 4.22 32.58
N VAL A 14 -5.55 3.03 32.00
CA VAL A 14 -4.69 1.94 32.46
C VAL A 14 -3.59 1.72 31.45
N SER A 15 -2.40 1.30 31.92
CA SER A 15 -1.29 0.92 31.06
C SER A 15 -1.21 -0.61 31.02
N ASN A 16 -1.48 -1.21 29.86
CA ASN A 16 -1.60 -2.65 29.67
C ASN A 16 -2.66 -3.28 30.63
N ALA A 17 -2.26 -4.23 31.47
CA ALA A 17 -3.16 -4.85 32.44
C ALA A 17 -3.40 -3.96 33.66
N PRO A 18 -4.65 -3.65 34.03
CA PRO A 18 -4.93 -2.87 35.24
C PRO A 18 -4.50 -3.62 36.52
N SER A 19 -3.95 -2.88 37.46
CA SER A 19 -3.61 -3.42 38.78
C SER A 19 -4.85 -3.94 39.54
N THR A 20 -6.00 -3.29 39.31
CA THR A 20 -7.31 -3.73 39.78
C THR A 20 -8.31 -3.62 38.64
N PRO A 21 -8.94 -4.73 38.19
CA PRO A 21 -9.93 -4.70 37.13
C PRO A 21 -11.06 -3.70 37.42
N GLY A 22 -11.38 -2.89 36.39
CA GLY A 22 -12.42 -1.86 36.47
C GLY A 22 -11.99 -0.54 37.14
N VAL A 23 -10.69 -0.38 37.49
CA VAL A 23 -10.15 0.83 38.11
C VAL A 23 -9.01 1.38 37.25
N TYR A 24 -9.08 2.69 36.97
CA TYR A 24 -7.98 3.39 36.29
C TYR A 24 -6.70 3.39 37.16
N GLU A 25 -5.57 3.59 36.51
CA GLU A 25 -4.27 3.73 37.17
C GLU A 25 -3.76 5.17 37.16
N TYR A 26 -4.05 5.90 36.10
CA TYR A 26 -3.60 7.28 35.88
C TYR A 26 -4.80 8.17 35.64
N TRP A 27 -4.87 9.30 36.37
CA TRP A 27 -5.89 10.31 36.19
C TRP A 27 -5.31 11.44 35.32
N ASN A 28 -5.87 11.68 34.16
CA ASN A 28 -5.42 12.69 33.21
C ASN A 28 -6.52 13.73 33.06
N GLU A 29 -6.22 14.97 33.34
CA GLU A 29 -7.10 16.12 33.16
C GLU A 29 -6.75 16.85 31.88
N PHE A 30 -7.75 17.47 31.27
CA PHE A 30 -7.52 18.38 30.14
C PHE A 30 -6.82 19.66 30.61
N ASP A 31 -6.14 20.35 29.72
CA ASP A 31 -5.44 21.60 29.99
C ASP A 31 -6.39 22.65 30.60
N LEU A 32 -5.86 23.49 31.48
CA LEU A 32 -6.65 24.53 32.16
C LEU A 32 -7.28 25.49 31.14
N GLY A 33 -8.61 25.57 31.13
CA GLY A 33 -9.38 26.41 30.23
C GLY A 33 -9.70 25.73 28.88
N ALA A 34 -9.44 24.42 28.75
CA ALA A 34 -9.83 23.63 27.59
C ALA A 34 -11.35 23.64 27.39
N VAL A 35 -11.77 23.85 26.16
CA VAL A 35 -13.19 23.90 25.76
C VAL A 35 -13.38 23.22 24.42
N ILE A 36 -14.58 22.69 24.16
CA ILE A 36 -15.00 22.21 22.83
C ILE A 36 -16.13 23.10 22.34
N MET A 37 -15.96 23.67 21.13
CA MET A 37 -17.00 24.47 20.49
C MET A 37 -18.09 23.54 19.90
N PRO A 38 -19.30 24.06 19.64
CA PRO A 38 -20.35 23.27 18.99
C PRO A 38 -19.91 22.69 17.64
N ASN A 39 -20.10 21.39 17.44
CA ASN A 39 -19.69 20.62 16.25
C ASN A 39 -18.19 20.58 15.99
N ASP A 40 -17.40 20.78 17.03
CA ASP A 40 -15.93 20.72 16.97
C ASP A 40 -15.41 19.48 17.68
N VAL A 41 -14.11 19.26 17.62
CA VAL A 41 -13.38 18.18 18.30
C VAL A 41 -12.28 18.78 19.16
N TYR A 42 -11.78 18.01 20.13
CA TYR A 42 -10.59 18.35 20.92
C TYR A 42 -9.53 17.26 20.68
N VAL A 43 -8.39 17.64 20.16
CA VAL A 43 -7.34 16.72 19.76
C VAL A 43 -6.20 16.69 20.77
N VAL A 44 -5.99 15.53 21.38
CA VAL A 44 -4.84 15.27 22.26
C VAL A 44 -3.82 14.45 21.47
N ALA A 45 -2.61 14.98 21.29
CA ALA A 45 -1.56 14.34 20.49
C ALA A 45 -0.30 14.05 21.31
N HIS A 46 0.49 13.06 20.90
CA HIS A 46 1.82 12.85 21.47
C HIS A 46 2.76 13.97 20.98
N PRO A 47 3.60 14.57 21.86
CA PRO A 47 4.45 15.72 21.50
C PRO A 47 5.50 15.43 20.41
N SER A 48 5.74 14.16 20.10
CA SER A 48 6.62 13.74 18.98
C SER A 48 5.85 13.22 17.75
N SER A 49 4.54 13.50 17.65
CA SER A 49 3.74 13.15 16.48
C SER A 49 4.20 13.90 15.23
N ASP A 50 3.76 13.43 14.06
CA ASP A 50 3.97 14.14 12.78
C ASP A 50 3.46 15.58 12.86
N SER A 51 4.12 16.47 12.12
CA SER A 51 3.77 17.90 12.10
C SER A 51 2.32 18.18 11.66
N THR A 52 1.74 17.32 10.83
CA THR A 52 0.34 17.39 10.40
C THR A 52 -0.61 17.13 11.57
N ILE A 53 -0.29 16.17 12.44
CA ILE A 53 -1.05 15.86 13.65
C ILE A 53 -0.90 17.00 14.65
N LEU A 54 0.34 17.44 14.89
CA LEU A 54 0.61 18.53 15.84
C LEU A 54 -0.04 19.86 15.43
N ALA A 55 -0.23 20.09 14.14
CA ALA A 55 -0.93 21.28 13.65
C ALA A 55 -2.44 21.28 13.94
N GLN A 56 -3.01 20.14 14.30
CA GLN A 56 -4.43 19.97 14.67
C GLN A 56 -4.60 19.74 16.19
N ALA A 57 -3.49 19.61 16.94
CA ALA A 57 -3.55 19.29 18.35
C ALA A 57 -3.91 20.52 19.18
N ASP A 58 -4.90 20.37 20.07
CA ASP A 58 -5.26 21.34 21.09
C ASP A 58 -4.40 21.16 22.35
N GLU A 59 -3.97 19.92 22.61
CA GLU A 59 -3.18 19.53 23.78
C GLU A 59 -2.16 18.46 23.41
N THR A 60 -1.03 18.39 24.14
CA THR A 60 -0.07 17.31 23.97
C THR A 60 0.06 16.48 25.24
N PHE A 61 0.04 15.15 25.07
CA PHE A 61 0.19 14.18 26.17
C PHE A 61 1.20 13.09 25.80
N THR A 62 2.23 12.91 26.64
CA THR A 62 3.35 12.01 26.34
C THR A 62 3.01 10.52 26.49
N TYR A 63 2.04 10.18 27.32
CA TYR A 63 1.73 8.81 27.70
C TYR A 63 0.49 8.27 26.97
N LEU A 64 0.37 8.59 25.69
CA LEU A 64 -0.64 7.98 24.83
C LEU A 64 -0.33 6.50 24.57
N SER A 65 -1.40 5.72 24.35
CA SER A 65 -1.36 4.27 24.16
C SER A 65 -0.43 3.81 23.03
N ASN A 66 0.17 2.64 23.24
CA ASN A 66 0.82 1.85 22.19
C ASN A 66 -0.14 0.83 21.53
N GLY A 67 -1.45 0.91 21.85
CA GLY A 67 -2.53 0.11 21.30
C GLY A 67 -3.25 -0.81 22.29
N ASP A 68 -2.69 -1.06 23.45
CA ASP A 68 -3.22 -1.97 24.49
C ASP A 68 -3.66 -1.29 25.79
N ASP A 69 -3.48 0.04 25.88
CA ASP A 69 -3.95 0.83 27.01
C ASP A 69 -5.43 1.22 26.87
N GLY A 70 -6.20 1.09 27.93
CA GLY A 70 -7.60 1.49 27.95
C GLY A 70 -7.79 2.92 28.46
N PHE A 71 -8.50 3.77 27.71
CA PHE A 71 -8.91 5.12 28.12
C PHE A 71 -10.41 5.17 28.39
N GLY A 72 -10.80 5.78 29.50
CA GLY A 72 -12.20 6.16 29.75
C GLY A 72 -12.34 7.68 29.64
N LEU A 73 -13.28 8.18 28.85
CA LEU A 73 -13.72 9.57 28.97
C LEU A 73 -14.71 9.67 30.14
N VAL A 74 -14.43 10.51 31.10
CA VAL A 74 -15.23 10.61 32.30
C VAL A 74 -15.72 12.03 32.55
N PHE A 75 -16.88 12.14 33.23
CA PHE A 75 -17.42 13.38 33.77
C PHE A 75 -17.37 13.32 35.29
N GLY A 76 -16.79 14.31 35.95
CA GLY A 76 -16.58 14.39 37.38
C GLY A 76 -15.12 14.58 37.74
N ASP A 77 -14.77 14.29 38.99
CA ASP A 77 -13.43 14.42 39.56
C ASP A 77 -12.88 13.04 39.99
N GLN A 78 -11.60 13.00 40.37
CA GLN A 78 -10.91 11.78 40.79
C GLN A 78 -11.60 11.02 41.94
N THR A 79 -12.42 11.69 42.73
CA THR A 79 -13.13 11.10 43.89
C THR A 79 -14.56 10.65 43.54
N SER A 80 -15.15 11.25 42.53
CA SER A 80 -16.52 10.98 42.11
C SER A 80 -16.68 11.27 40.59
N TYR A 81 -16.71 10.26 39.79
CA TYR A 81 -16.83 10.35 38.34
C TYR A 81 -17.81 9.34 37.74
N GLN A 82 -18.25 9.63 36.55
CA GLN A 82 -19.03 8.73 35.70
C GLN A 82 -18.29 8.55 34.39
N VAL A 83 -18.05 7.31 33.97
CA VAL A 83 -17.54 7.02 32.62
C VAL A 83 -18.65 7.27 31.62
N ILE A 84 -18.34 8.02 30.55
CA ILE A 84 -19.28 8.40 29.52
C ILE A 84 -18.92 7.79 28.16
N ASP A 85 -17.66 7.40 27.95
CA ASP A 85 -17.21 6.69 26.74
C ASP A 85 -15.91 5.93 27.00
N TRP A 86 -15.59 4.98 26.09
CA TRP A 86 -14.42 4.13 26.17
C TRP A 86 -13.64 4.07 24.87
N LEU A 87 -12.31 3.98 25.02
CA LEU A 87 -11.36 3.49 24.02
C LEU A 87 -10.53 2.39 24.67
N GLY A 88 -10.84 1.13 24.43
CA GLY A 88 -10.43 0.03 25.29
C GLY A 88 -11.29 -0.04 26.57
N ASP A 89 -10.85 -0.77 27.59
CA ASP A 89 -11.46 -0.77 28.93
C ASP A 89 -10.42 -0.96 30.03
N TRP A 90 -10.86 -0.98 31.29
CA TRP A 90 -9.99 -1.19 32.46
C TRP A 90 -10.17 -2.59 33.08
N ASN A 91 -10.72 -3.56 32.35
CA ASN A 91 -11.03 -4.87 32.92
C ASN A 91 -9.96 -5.92 32.67
N GLY A 92 -9.10 -5.73 31.67
CA GLY A 92 -8.07 -6.70 31.30
C GLY A 92 -7.03 -6.14 30.35
N ASP A 93 -6.10 -7.01 30.00
CA ASP A 93 -5.04 -6.77 29.02
C ASP A 93 -5.45 -7.42 27.69
N PRO A 94 -5.61 -6.66 26.61
CA PRO A 94 -5.92 -7.22 25.29
C PRO A 94 -4.70 -7.88 24.62
N GLY A 95 -3.52 -7.78 25.22
CA GLY A 95 -2.27 -8.25 24.66
C GLY A 95 -1.59 -7.19 23.81
N SER A 96 -1.74 -7.23 22.48
CA SER A 96 -1.12 -6.23 21.60
C SER A 96 -2.05 -5.07 21.23
N GLY A 97 -3.35 -5.27 21.39
CA GLY A 97 -4.38 -4.29 21.07
C GLY A 97 -5.77 -4.92 21.08
N TRP A 98 -6.78 -4.07 21.16
CA TRP A 98 -8.19 -4.49 21.21
C TRP A 98 -8.67 -4.89 19.81
N GLU A 99 -9.54 -5.90 19.76
CA GLU A 99 -10.30 -6.21 18.55
C GLU A 99 -11.43 -5.19 18.39
N VAL A 100 -11.61 -4.65 17.17
CA VAL A 100 -12.69 -3.72 16.82
C VAL A 100 -13.24 -4.08 15.46
N ALA A 101 -14.55 -4.13 15.32
CA ALA A 101 -15.23 -4.45 14.06
C ALA A 101 -14.79 -5.80 13.43
N GLY A 102 -14.32 -6.76 14.22
CA GLY A 102 -13.77 -8.04 13.77
C GLY A 102 -12.32 -7.96 13.26
N VAL A 103 -11.66 -6.81 13.42
CA VAL A 103 -10.23 -6.64 13.08
C VAL A 103 -9.41 -6.83 14.36
N SER A 104 -8.56 -7.85 14.38
CA SER A 104 -7.68 -8.12 15.53
C SER A 104 -6.63 -7.03 15.68
N ASN A 105 -6.35 -6.63 16.94
CA ASN A 105 -5.40 -5.57 17.29
C ASN A 105 -5.70 -4.21 16.63
N ALA A 106 -6.96 -3.89 16.37
CA ALA A 106 -7.37 -2.69 15.63
C ALA A 106 -7.03 -1.36 16.35
N THR A 107 -6.75 -1.38 17.63
CA THR A 107 -6.26 -0.20 18.36
C THR A 107 -4.75 0.01 18.22
N LYS A 108 -4.05 -0.92 17.59
CA LYS A 108 -2.62 -0.85 17.28
C LYS A 108 -2.41 -0.74 15.78
N ASP A 109 -1.60 0.22 15.34
CA ASP A 109 -1.23 0.40 13.92
C ASP A 109 -2.45 0.55 12.98
N HIS A 110 -3.54 1.15 13.46
CA HIS A 110 -4.73 1.49 12.69
C HIS A 110 -5.26 2.87 13.10
N THR A 111 -6.17 3.41 12.30
CA THR A 111 -6.96 4.58 12.65
C THR A 111 -8.41 4.17 12.88
N LEU A 112 -8.95 4.48 14.03
CA LEU A 112 -10.35 4.24 14.36
C LEU A 112 -11.13 5.54 14.24
N VAL A 113 -12.21 5.51 13.47
CA VAL A 113 -13.13 6.64 13.32
C VAL A 113 -14.52 6.23 13.78
N ARG A 114 -15.11 6.99 14.69
CA ARG A 114 -16.48 6.73 15.16
C ARG A 114 -17.46 6.89 13.99
N LYS A 115 -18.39 5.98 13.84
CA LYS A 115 -19.43 6.09 12.81
C LYS A 115 -20.30 7.33 13.03
N CYS A 116 -20.72 7.96 11.98
CA CYS A 116 -21.49 9.20 12.03
C CYS A 116 -22.90 9.05 12.62
N ASP A 117 -23.46 7.85 12.65
CA ASP A 117 -24.74 7.54 13.28
C ASP A 117 -24.65 7.39 14.81
N VAL A 118 -23.44 7.37 15.35
CA VAL A 118 -23.21 7.39 16.80
C VAL A 118 -23.28 8.82 17.32
N THR A 119 -24.25 9.09 18.16
CA THR A 119 -24.57 10.44 18.67
C THR A 119 -24.26 10.63 20.16
N SER A 120 -23.71 9.61 20.80
CA SER A 120 -23.28 9.64 22.21
C SER A 120 -22.19 8.62 22.48
N GLY A 121 -21.45 8.82 23.55
CA GLY A 121 -20.51 7.79 24.04
C GLY A 121 -21.24 6.51 24.47
N ASP A 122 -20.49 5.43 24.59
CA ASP A 122 -20.97 4.11 25.04
C ASP A 122 -20.22 3.72 26.33
N THR A 123 -20.94 3.38 27.37
CA THR A 123 -20.37 2.94 28.66
C THR A 123 -19.92 1.47 28.65
N SER A 124 -19.99 0.79 27.50
CA SER A 124 -19.51 -0.57 27.25
C SER A 124 -18.57 -0.61 26.07
N TRP A 125 -17.29 -0.82 26.32
CA TRP A 125 -16.31 -1.00 25.24
C TRP A 125 -16.68 -2.16 24.30
N THR A 126 -17.11 -3.29 24.86
CA THR A 126 -17.51 -4.46 24.06
C THR A 126 -18.63 -4.15 23.08
N ASN A 127 -19.60 -3.31 23.48
CA ASN A 127 -20.66 -2.85 22.57
C ASN A 127 -20.09 -1.92 21.49
N ALA A 128 -19.28 -0.92 21.91
CA ALA A 128 -18.70 0.05 21.01
C ALA A 128 -17.77 -0.61 19.99
N ALA A 129 -16.90 -1.51 20.42
CA ALA A 129 -15.96 -2.24 19.57
C ALA A 129 -16.69 -3.15 18.57
N GLY A 130 -17.73 -3.84 18.99
CA GLY A 130 -18.46 -4.80 18.19
C GLY A 130 -17.59 -5.99 17.74
N THR A 131 -18.21 -6.96 17.08
CA THR A 131 -17.54 -8.18 16.58
C THR A 131 -17.42 -8.23 15.06
N ASP A 132 -18.02 -7.27 14.36
CA ASP A 132 -17.96 -7.11 12.91
C ASP A 132 -18.26 -5.65 12.50
N SER A 133 -18.08 -5.34 11.24
CA SER A 133 -18.27 -3.99 10.71
C SER A 133 -19.73 -3.50 10.77
N LEU A 134 -20.72 -4.37 10.96
CA LEU A 134 -22.14 -3.97 11.03
C LEU A 134 -22.52 -3.53 12.44
N ASN A 135 -22.05 -4.25 13.45
CA ASN A 135 -22.41 -4.01 14.84
C ASN A 135 -21.42 -3.13 15.62
N SER A 136 -20.21 -2.92 15.09
CA SER A 136 -19.26 -1.96 15.66
C SER A 136 -19.73 -0.51 15.48
N GLN A 137 -19.43 0.32 16.46
CA GLN A 137 -19.61 1.79 16.37
C GLN A 137 -18.41 2.49 15.71
N TRP A 138 -17.39 1.72 15.28
CA TRP A 138 -16.16 2.22 14.71
C TRP A 138 -15.95 1.73 13.28
N LEU A 139 -15.33 2.59 12.48
CA LEU A 139 -14.68 2.24 11.22
C LEU A 139 -13.19 2.05 11.49
N VAL A 140 -12.61 0.98 10.95
CA VAL A 140 -11.18 0.67 11.10
C VAL A 140 -10.47 0.96 9.78
N TYR A 141 -9.57 1.91 9.80
CA TYR A 141 -8.76 2.32 8.65
C TYR A 141 -7.31 1.86 8.79
N PRO A 142 -6.56 1.76 7.68
CA PRO A 142 -5.13 1.47 7.73
C PRO A 142 -4.35 2.44 8.61
N ASN A 143 -3.17 2.02 9.06
CA ASN A 143 -2.25 2.87 9.80
C ASN A 143 -2.01 4.21 9.08
N GLU A 144 -1.82 5.28 9.87
CA GLU A 144 -1.53 6.63 9.37
C GLU A 144 -2.61 7.23 8.46
N THR A 145 -3.87 6.84 8.62
CA THR A 145 -5.00 7.46 7.94
C THR A 145 -5.48 8.68 8.74
N TRP A 146 -5.01 9.88 8.40
CA TRP A 146 -5.27 11.13 9.16
C TRP A 146 -6.26 12.08 8.50
N VAL A 147 -6.92 11.65 7.44
CA VAL A 147 -7.87 12.51 6.68
C VAL A 147 -9.10 12.92 7.51
N PHE A 148 -9.36 12.24 8.60
CA PHE A 148 -10.48 12.53 9.51
C PHE A 148 -10.07 13.33 10.76
N LEU A 149 -8.78 13.64 10.90
CA LEU A 149 -8.26 14.36 12.05
C LEU A 149 -8.76 15.82 12.06
N GLY A 150 -9.18 16.27 13.23
CA GLY A 150 -9.62 17.66 13.42
C GLY A 150 -11.11 17.90 13.10
N TYR A 151 -11.87 16.88 12.73
CA TYR A 151 -13.33 17.01 12.60
C TYR A 151 -14.08 15.69 12.78
N HIS A 152 -15.33 15.77 13.16
CA HIS A 152 -16.25 14.63 13.21
C HIS A 152 -17.64 15.06 12.79
N THR A 153 -18.35 14.22 12.04
CA THR A 153 -19.73 14.46 11.62
C THR A 153 -20.66 13.50 12.33
N SER A 154 -21.49 14.02 13.23
CA SER A 154 -22.57 13.28 13.90
C SER A 154 -23.72 14.25 14.25
N PRO A 155 -25.00 13.89 14.01
CA PRO A 155 -25.42 12.70 13.25
C PRO A 155 -25.06 12.79 11.75
N CYS A 156 -25.09 11.64 11.08
CA CYS A 156 -24.87 11.62 9.64
C CYS A 156 -25.76 12.66 8.95
N ASN A 157 -25.15 13.62 8.32
CA ASN A 157 -25.91 14.50 7.41
C ASN A 157 -26.29 13.65 6.22
N ASN A 158 -27.41 12.95 6.22
CA ASN A 158 -27.98 12.10 5.16
C ASN A 158 -27.09 11.90 3.90
N GLY A 159 -25.78 11.94 4.09
CA GLY A 159 -24.79 11.77 3.04
C GLY A 159 -24.67 10.29 2.69
N VAL A 160 -24.66 9.99 1.42
CA VAL A 160 -24.31 8.67 0.92
C VAL A 160 -22.80 8.55 1.03
N LEU A 161 -22.34 7.57 1.82
CA LEU A 161 -20.92 7.22 1.89
C LEU A 161 -20.50 6.53 0.59
N GLY A 162 -19.34 6.88 0.08
CA GLY A 162 -18.76 6.32 -1.13
C GLY A 162 -17.64 7.20 -1.64
N CYS A 163 -17.01 6.78 -2.72
CA CYS A 163 -15.95 7.57 -3.34
C CYS A 163 -16.53 8.84 -4.00
N THR A 164 -16.12 10.02 -3.53
CA THR A 164 -16.58 11.33 -4.07
C THR A 164 -15.64 11.91 -5.12
N ASP A 165 -14.50 11.29 -5.39
CA ASP A 165 -13.56 11.75 -6.42
C ASP A 165 -13.98 11.22 -7.80
N SER A 166 -14.37 12.16 -8.69
CA SER A 166 -14.78 11.83 -10.06
C SER A 166 -13.66 11.25 -10.93
N LEU A 167 -12.42 11.27 -10.49
CA LEU A 167 -11.27 10.66 -11.16
C LEU A 167 -11.04 9.20 -10.72
N ALA A 168 -11.70 8.76 -9.66
CA ALA A 168 -11.60 7.38 -9.20
C ALA A 168 -12.43 6.42 -10.06
N LEU A 169 -11.96 5.17 -10.17
CA LEU A 169 -12.62 4.11 -10.94
C LEU A 169 -13.99 3.70 -10.37
N ASN A 170 -14.15 3.88 -9.07
CA ASN A 170 -15.37 3.56 -8.32
C ASN A 170 -16.10 4.82 -7.83
N PHE A 171 -15.95 5.95 -8.55
CA PHE A 171 -16.70 7.16 -8.25
C PHE A 171 -18.21 6.86 -8.11
N ASP A 172 -18.79 7.26 -6.99
CA ASP A 172 -20.23 7.20 -6.77
C ASP A 172 -20.83 8.61 -6.82
N SER A 173 -21.56 8.88 -7.88
CA SER A 173 -22.22 10.19 -8.07
C SER A 173 -23.30 10.50 -7.04
N LEU A 174 -23.73 9.52 -6.25
CA LEU A 174 -24.66 9.68 -5.14
C LEU A 174 -23.94 9.90 -3.81
N ALA A 175 -22.64 9.55 -3.73
CA ALA A 175 -21.85 9.82 -2.55
C ALA A 175 -21.69 11.31 -2.32
N THR A 176 -21.93 11.72 -1.10
CA THR A 176 -21.75 13.11 -0.64
C THR A 176 -20.70 13.20 0.47
N ILE A 177 -20.26 12.06 0.96
CA ILE A 177 -19.19 11.91 1.97
C ILE A 177 -18.20 10.87 1.45
N ASP A 178 -16.95 11.26 1.32
CA ASP A 178 -15.88 10.32 0.96
C ASP A 178 -15.63 9.35 2.14
N ASP A 179 -15.71 8.06 1.86
CA ASP A 179 -15.47 6.99 2.84
C ASP A 179 -14.05 6.40 2.72
N GLY A 180 -13.17 7.02 1.93
CA GLY A 180 -11.81 6.55 1.67
C GLY A 180 -11.74 5.33 0.74
N SER A 181 -12.86 4.93 0.12
CA SER A 181 -12.92 3.76 -0.78
C SER A 181 -12.46 4.05 -2.20
N CYS A 182 -12.01 5.29 -2.51
CA CYS A 182 -11.62 5.67 -3.85
C CYS A 182 -10.50 4.80 -4.41
N LEU A 183 -10.76 4.16 -5.55
CA LEU A 183 -9.80 3.35 -6.28
C LEU A 183 -9.30 4.12 -7.50
N TYR A 184 -7.99 4.25 -7.62
CA TYR A 184 -7.36 4.94 -8.74
C TYR A 184 -6.71 3.96 -9.72
N PRO A 185 -6.69 4.29 -11.02
CA PRO A 185 -5.99 3.48 -12.00
C PRO A 185 -4.48 3.49 -11.70
N VAL A 186 -3.90 2.31 -11.62
CA VAL A 186 -2.44 2.15 -11.60
C VAL A 186 -1.98 2.01 -13.05
N TYR A 187 -1.25 3.00 -13.54
CA TYR A 187 -0.70 3.00 -14.88
C TYR A 187 0.62 2.23 -14.93
N GLY A 188 0.85 1.54 -16.03
CA GLY A 188 2.07 0.78 -16.27
C GLY A 188 1.85 -0.24 -17.37
N CYS A 189 2.91 -0.92 -17.78
CA CYS A 189 2.81 -1.98 -18.77
C CYS A 189 2.00 -3.18 -18.24
N THR A 190 0.90 -3.51 -18.91
CA THR A 190 0.00 -4.63 -18.55
C THR A 190 0.30 -5.92 -19.31
N ASP A 191 1.23 -5.91 -20.25
CA ASP A 191 1.63 -7.12 -21.01
C ASP A 191 2.66 -7.92 -20.22
N SER A 192 2.30 -9.13 -19.82
CA SER A 192 3.18 -10.05 -19.07
C SER A 192 4.41 -10.53 -19.84
N LEU A 193 4.47 -10.29 -21.16
CA LEU A 193 5.62 -10.60 -21.99
C LEU A 193 6.64 -9.45 -22.05
N ALA A 194 6.29 -8.28 -21.56
CA ALA A 194 7.18 -7.14 -21.51
C ALA A 194 8.18 -7.23 -20.34
N LEU A 195 9.38 -6.68 -20.55
CA LEU A 195 10.44 -6.64 -19.53
C LEU A 195 10.07 -5.79 -18.31
N ASN A 196 9.26 -4.78 -18.52
CA ASN A 196 8.79 -3.85 -17.50
C ASN A 196 7.32 -4.08 -17.14
N TYR A 197 6.85 -5.34 -17.27
CA TYR A 197 5.52 -5.72 -16.81
C TYR A 197 5.30 -5.31 -15.34
N ASN A 198 4.22 -4.60 -15.10
CA ASN A 198 3.79 -4.23 -13.76
C ASN A 198 2.52 -5.02 -13.38
N PRO A 199 2.62 -6.05 -12.51
CA PRO A 199 1.46 -6.87 -12.13
C PRO A 199 0.39 -6.10 -11.34
N LEU A 200 0.68 -4.88 -10.87
CA LEU A 200 -0.26 -4.01 -10.20
C LEU A 200 -0.93 -3.02 -11.14
N ALA A 201 -0.44 -2.88 -12.38
CA ALA A 201 -1.05 -1.99 -13.37
C ALA A 201 -2.46 -2.47 -13.73
N THR A 202 -3.42 -1.56 -13.64
CA THR A 202 -4.81 -1.76 -14.07
C THR A 202 -5.07 -1.15 -15.44
N ASN A 203 -4.20 -0.22 -15.87
CA ASN A 203 -4.29 0.49 -17.14
C ASN A 203 -2.94 0.49 -17.83
N ASP A 204 -2.91 0.08 -19.09
CA ASP A 204 -1.72 0.18 -19.92
C ASP A 204 -1.43 1.66 -20.24
N ASP A 205 -0.21 2.08 -19.99
CA ASP A 205 0.27 3.44 -20.26
C ASP A 205 1.07 3.54 -21.57
N GLY A 206 1.16 2.45 -22.32
CA GLY A 206 1.91 2.37 -23.58
C GLY A 206 3.43 2.30 -23.40
N THR A 207 3.93 2.09 -22.17
CA THR A 207 5.37 2.03 -21.89
C THR A 207 5.94 0.62 -21.95
N CYS A 208 5.17 -0.38 -22.41
CA CYS A 208 5.65 -1.75 -22.51
C CYS A 208 6.95 -1.84 -23.31
N ASN A 209 7.97 -2.37 -22.67
CA ASN A 209 9.28 -2.57 -23.26
C ASN A 209 9.53 -4.07 -23.45
N TYR A 210 9.85 -4.47 -24.65
CA TYR A 210 10.11 -5.87 -24.96
C TYR A 210 11.60 -6.07 -25.17
N THR A 211 12.12 -7.25 -24.79
CA THR A 211 13.36 -7.71 -25.41
C THR A 211 13.15 -7.67 -26.89
N LEU A 212 14.10 -7.10 -27.60
CA LEU A 212 14.18 -7.30 -29.04
C LEU A 212 14.04 -8.82 -29.24
N GLN A 213 12.84 -9.27 -29.64
CA GLN A 213 12.72 -10.61 -30.15
C GLN A 213 13.75 -10.70 -31.27
N PRO A 214 14.55 -11.76 -31.36
CA PRO A 214 15.20 -12.03 -32.61
C PRO A 214 14.07 -12.21 -33.61
N MET A 215 13.71 -11.12 -34.26
CA MET A 215 12.82 -11.15 -35.39
C MET A 215 13.44 -12.14 -36.35
N VAL A 216 12.65 -12.80 -37.12
CA VAL A 216 13.04 -13.66 -38.24
C VAL A 216 14.10 -12.93 -39.06
N ASP A 217 15.37 -13.11 -38.69
CA ASP A 217 16.38 -12.23 -39.19
C ASP A 217 17.26 -13.01 -40.07
N LEU A 218 18.24 -13.62 -39.53
CA LEU A 218 19.22 -14.37 -40.26
C LEU A 218 18.95 -15.86 -40.13
N PHE A 219 19.18 -16.60 -41.20
CA PHE A 219 19.19 -18.05 -41.15
C PHE A 219 20.28 -18.62 -42.05
N PHE A 220 20.74 -19.82 -41.76
CA PHE A 220 21.64 -20.53 -42.65
C PHE A 220 20.90 -20.89 -43.93
N SER A 221 21.32 -20.30 -45.04
CA SER A 221 20.75 -20.54 -46.38
C SER A 221 21.45 -21.67 -47.13
N GLU A 222 22.74 -21.88 -46.86
CA GLU A 222 23.50 -22.95 -47.47
C GLU A 222 24.61 -23.46 -46.55
N TYR A 223 24.92 -24.73 -46.63
CA TYR A 223 26.03 -25.38 -45.96
C TYR A 223 26.66 -26.40 -46.88
N ALA A 224 27.97 -26.37 -47.01
CA ALA A 224 28.71 -27.36 -47.77
C ALA A 224 29.92 -27.90 -47.00
N GLU A 225 30.04 -29.20 -47.02
CA GLU A 225 31.23 -29.92 -46.56
C GLU A 225 31.81 -30.72 -47.75
N GLY A 226 32.58 -30.04 -48.57
CA GLY A 226 33.26 -30.64 -49.69
C GLY A 226 34.57 -31.34 -49.29
N SER A 227 35.25 -31.88 -50.30
CA SER A 227 36.56 -32.54 -50.08
C SER A 227 37.62 -31.54 -49.63
N SER A 228 38.48 -31.95 -48.66
CA SER A 228 39.55 -31.12 -48.11
C SER A 228 39.02 -29.85 -47.41
N ASN A 229 39.43 -28.68 -47.85
CA ASN A 229 39.06 -27.38 -47.29
C ASN A 229 37.90 -26.72 -48.00
N ASN A 230 37.20 -27.41 -48.91
CA ASN A 230 36.01 -26.87 -49.60
C ASN A 230 34.79 -26.92 -48.69
N LYS A 231 34.83 -26.11 -47.62
CA LYS A 231 33.79 -26.05 -46.58
C LYS A 231 33.35 -24.64 -46.37
N TYR A 232 32.04 -24.43 -46.28
CA TYR A 232 31.45 -23.14 -45.96
C TYR A 232 30.06 -23.28 -45.39
N PHE A 233 29.60 -22.22 -44.79
CA PHE A 233 28.18 -21.96 -44.56
C PHE A 233 27.83 -20.54 -45.02
N GLU A 234 26.59 -20.37 -45.35
CA GLU A 234 26.03 -19.13 -45.84
C GLU A 234 24.87 -18.70 -44.92
N ILE A 235 24.83 -17.43 -44.59
CA ILE A 235 23.74 -16.81 -43.80
C ILE A 235 23.05 -15.82 -44.72
N TYR A 236 21.74 -15.92 -44.80
CA TYR A 236 20.88 -15.05 -45.57
C TYR A 236 20.13 -14.05 -44.72
N ASN A 237 20.05 -12.80 -45.18
CA ASN A 237 19.23 -11.73 -44.60
C ASN A 237 17.92 -11.59 -45.39
N PRO A 238 16.79 -12.12 -44.91
CA PRO A 238 15.48 -11.99 -45.58
C PRO A 238 14.80 -10.65 -45.32
N THR A 239 15.40 -9.79 -44.53
CA THR A 239 14.79 -8.52 -44.11
C THR A 239 15.00 -7.40 -45.13
N SER A 240 14.28 -6.30 -44.96
CA SER A 240 14.46 -5.07 -45.72
C SER A 240 15.59 -4.17 -45.21
N ASP A 241 16.21 -4.53 -44.08
CA ASP A 241 17.23 -3.72 -43.41
C ASP A 241 18.62 -4.33 -43.54
N THR A 242 19.64 -3.50 -43.53
CA THR A 242 21.04 -3.95 -43.37
C THR A 242 21.26 -4.41 -41.93
N ILE A 243 21.74 -5.64 -41.75
CA ILE A 243 22.01 -6.23 -40.44
C ILE A 243 23.49 -6.11 -40.13
N ASP A 244 23.78 -5.50 -38.99
CA ASP A 244 25.13 -5.46 -38.39
C ASP A 244 25.38 -6.76 -37.65
N LEU A 245 26.42 -7.48 -38.04
CA LEU A 245 26.77 -8.79 -37.46
C LEU A 245 27.51 -8.70 -36.12
N SER A 246 27.82 -7.51 -35.62
CA SER A 246 28.49 -7.34 -34.32
C SER A 246 27.68 -7.88 -33.12
N GLN A 247 26.37 -8.08 -33.31
CA GLN A 247 25.46 -8.63 -32.30
C GLN A 247 25.22 -10.14 -32.48
N TYR A 248 25.84 -10.76 -33.45
CA TYR A 248 25.67 -12.17 -33.82
C TYR A 248 26.96 -12.95 -33.63
N ALA A 249 26.83 -14.26 -33.49
CA ALA A 249 27.93 -15.21 -33.43
C ALA A 249 27.50 -16.56 -33.99
N TYR A 250 28.46 -17.41 -34.35
CA TYR A 250 28.21 -18.76 -34.81
C TYR A 250 28.97 -19.80 -33.98
N PRO A 251 28.57 -19.97 -32.70
CA PRO A 251 29.21 -20.93 -31.81
C PRO A 251 29.05 -22.36 -32.32
N ASN A 252 30.06 -23.17 -32.08
CA ASN A 252 30.05 -24.56 -32.53
C ASN A 252 30.62 -25.54 -31.51
N VAL A 253 30.47 -26.80 -31.78
CA VAL A 253 31.09 -27.92 -31.07
C VAL A 253 31.94 -28.75 -32.04
N SER A 254 33.00 -29.37 -31.52
CA SER A 254 33.79 -30.33 -32.29
C SER A 254 33.37 -31.74 -31.91
N ASN A 255 32.79 -32.46 -32.83
CA ASN A 255 32.24 -33.81 -32.62
C ASN A 255 31.10 -33.83 -31.57
N ALA A 256 31.24 -34.68 -30.51
CA ALA A 256 30.29 -34.70 -29.41
C ALA A 256 30.61 -33.61 -28.42
N PRO A 257 29.65 -32.77 -28.01
CA PRO A 257 29.89 -31.72 -27.02
C PRO A 257 30.27 -32.32 -25.66
N SER A 258 31.17 -31.67 -24.95
CA SER A 258 31.56 -32.04 -23.60
C SER A 258 30.38 -31.97 -22.61
N THR A 259 29.47 -31.06 -22.86
CA THR A 259 28.18 -30.95 -22.15
C THR A 259 27.05 -30.77 -23.16
N PRO A 260 26.02 -31.65 -23.15
CA PRO A 260 24.91 -31.52 -24.08
C PRO A 260 24.22 -30.15 -23.99
N GLY A 261 23.99 -29.50 -25.15
CA GLY A 261 23.35 -28.19 -25.23
C GLY A 261 24.28 -27.00 -24.99
N VAL A 262 25.60 -27.23 -24.80
CA VAL A 262 26.59 -26.16 -24.55
C VAL A 262 27.60 -26.16 -25.74
N TYR A 263 27.86 -24.97 -26.25
CA TYR A 263 28.91 -24.79 -27.26
C TYR A 263 30.30 -24.94 -26.63
N GLU A 264 31.30 -25.26 -27.46
CA GLU A 264 32.70 -25.37 -27.07
C GLU A 264 33.53 -24.21 -27.61
N TYR A 265 33.15 -23.68 -28.74
CA TYR A 265 33.86 -22.58 -29.41
C TYR A 265 32.88 -21.46 -29.71
N TRP A 266 33.28 -20.24 -29.32
CA TRP A 266 32.55 -19.02 -29.63
C TRP A 266 33.22 -18.32 -30.80
N ASN A 267 32.53 -18.15 -31.91
CA ASN A 267 33.07 -17.51 -33.12
C ASN A 267 32.27 -16.24 -33.40
N GLU A 268 32.97 -15.14 -33.50
CA GLU A 268 32.41 -13.83 -33.84
C GLU A 268 32.67 -13.54 -35.32
N PHE A 269 31.86 -12.68 -35.90
CA PHE A 269 32.07 -12.17 -37.26
C PHE A 269 33.16 -11.08 -37.24
N ASP A 270 33.72 -10.81 -38.40
CA ASP A 270 34.73 -9.77 -38.56
C ASP A 270 34.18 -8.38 -38.13
N LEU A 271 35.03 -7.54 -37.59
CA LEU A 271 34.63 -6.20 -37.15
C LEU A 271 34.07 -5.39 -38.31
N GLY A 272 32.84 -4.90 -38.15
CA GLY A 272 32.13 -4.13 -39.19
C GLY A 272 31.46 -4.98 -40.28
N ALA A 273 31.38 -6.30 -40.07
CA ALA A 273 30.65 -7.17 -40.99
C ALA A 273 29.16 -6.86 -40.98
N VAL A 274 28.56 -6.75 -42.13
CA VAL A 274 27.13 -6.48 -42.35
C VAL A 274 26.57 -7.39 -43.44
N ILE A 275 25.24 -7.64 -43.40
CA ILE A 275 24.52 -8.27 -44.50
C ILE A 275 23.47 -7.29 -45.04
N LEU A 276 23.52 -6.98 -46.30
CA LEU A 276 22.54 -6.11 -46.97
C LEU A 276 21.17 -6.81 -47.10
N PRO A 277 20.09 -6.07 -47.32
CA PRO A 277 18.77 -6.64 -47.56
C PRO A 277 18.79 -7.67 -48.71
N ASN A 278 18.20 -8.85 -48.45
CA ASN A 278 18.13 -9.96 -49.42
C ASN A 278 19.50 -10.42 -49.94
N ASP A 279 20.56 -10.26 -49.14
CA ASP A 279 21.92 -10.67 -49.48
C ASP A 279 22.41 -11.77 -48.53
N VAL A 280 23.59 -12.30 -48.79
CA VAL A 280 24.20 -13.39 -48.02
C VAL A 280 25.57 -13.00 -47.46
N TYR A 281 25.96 -13.64 -46.36
CA TYR A 281 27.32 -13.62 -45.82
C TYR A 281 27.88 -15.03 -45.78
N VAL A 282 29.03 -15.23 -46.43
CA VAL A 282 29.67 -16.54 -46.54
C VAL A 282 30.86 -16.63 -45.59
N VAL A 283 30.87 -17.65 -44.75
CA VAL A 283 32.02 -18.04 -43.93
C VAL A 283 32.63 -19.30 -44.52
N ALA A 284 33.84 -19.17 -45.07
CA ALA A 284 34.54 -20.26 -45.71
C ALA A 284 35.83 -20.65 -44.95
N HIS A 285 36.25 -21.90 -45.13
CA HIS A 285 37.51 -22.35 -44.58
C HIS A 285 38.68 -21.60 -45.24
N PRO A 286 39.62 -21.01 -44.48
CA PRO A 286 40.82 -20.41 -45.05
C PRO A 286 41.68 -21.46 -45.72
N SER A 287 42.19 -21.17 -46.92
CA SER A 287 43.00 -22.07 -47.74
C SER A 287 44.39 -22.29 -47.17
#